data_49e7dd3aa08f3aee33a74776381cc32b
#
_entry.id   49e7dd3aa08f3aee33a74776381cc32b
#
_cell.length_a   1.000
_cell.length_b   1.000
_cell.length_c   1.000
_cell.angle_alpha   90.00
_cell.angle_beta   90.00
_cell.angle_gamma   90.00
#
_symmetry.space_group_name_H-M   'P 1'
#
loop_
_entity.id
_entity.type
_entity.pdbx_description
1 polymer ?
#
loop_
_entity_poly.entity_id
_entity_poly.type
_entity_poly.pdbx_seq_one_letter_code
_entity_poly.pdbx_strand_id
1 'polypeptide(L)'
;SDDSTTYTVLYSRQPSTLNYLVCSADPDLYHGTQCIDTLVEYDNRGKIREGLATAWEWDADSLTWTFHLRDENWVDCNGEVLGPVTAQDFVDALAYVLNPDYASATASLVTPYVAGADDYYNYCVYRNNANNGTVAEDGTVYSIDAAGTVTAAAADGSTTVYPAVEFDAVGVKAVDEHTLTYTLNFDFPGFLSLLSYAPYEPAYGPLLEEFGDQFCTSAETACSCGAFYLAEYTPLENWVMKKNPENYDADSVYIDTVRYIYNQEELISGPEMVKRGEIDQATISSDILDSWLADDTTRDMVSMERPETGKSYFYIFNFLPYRHEFTNWTVTGVDAEYEPDNWAKAVNSTNFRKAFLYAINPAVTLAVTAPEGYENYKLHTITPPSFCANSKGVDYTECGGLAGLSDFFDEATAKQYRDAAVEELTAAGVTFPIKVQYPYNPAVVDWDKQCQVFKQQVEGVLNDGFDFVNIIITQGSSDNFLNAVRRVGAYELMSYY
;
A
#
# COMPACT_ATOMS: atom_id res chain seq x y z
N SER A 1 13.75 -10.55 39.30
CA SER A 1 13.03 -9.63 38.40
C SER A 1 13.39 -10.01 36.98
N ASP A 2 12.41 -10.38 36.21
CA ASP A 2 12.56 -10.59 34.78
C ASP A 2 12.82 -9.18 34.19
N ASP A 3 14.03 -8.95 33.73
CA ASP A 3 14.44 -7.66 33.15
C ASP A 3 13.99 -7.54 31.67
N SER A 4 13.07 -8.43 31.20
CA SER A 4 12.59 -8.43 29.82
C SER A 4 11.75 -7.20 29.53
N THR A 5 12.04 -6.55 28.40
CA THR A 5 11.30 -5.38 27.94
C THR A 5 10.14 -5.82 27.04
N THR A 6 8.92 -5.42 27.38
CA THR A 6 7.73 -5.69 26.58
C THR A 6 7.14 -4.39 26.05
N TYR A 7 6.84 -4.35 24.76
CA TYR A 7 6.12 -3.26 24.11
C TYR A 7 4.73 -3.76 23.70
N THR A 8 3.70 -3.15 24.26
CA THR A 8 2.31 -3.57 24.09
C THR A 8 1.50 -2.50 23.41
N VAL A 9 0.80 -2.88 22.32
CA VAL A 9 -0.10 -2.01 21.56
C VAL A 9 -1.42 -2.71 21.24
N LEU A 10 -2.44 -1.94 20.90
CA LEU A 10 -3.72 -2.48 20.46
C LEU A 10 -3.74 -2.60 18.93
N TYR A 11 -4.62 -3.46 18.43
CA TYR A 11 -5.06 -3.49 17.05
C TYR A 11 -6.57 -3.77 17.00
N SER A 12 -7.27 -3.15 16.04
CA SER A 12 -8.75 -3.26 15.91
C SER A 12 -9.16 -4.05 14.68
N ARG A 13 -8.24 -4.24 13.73
CA ARG A 13 -8.52 -4.90 12.46
C ARG A 13 -7.78 -6.21 12.36
N GLN A 14 -8.55 -7.30 12.28
CA GLN A 14 -8.00 -8.65 12.12
C GLN A 14 -7.27 -8.76 10.78
N PRO A 15 -6.01 -9.26 10.75
CA PRO A 15 -5.35 -9.63 9.50
C PRO A 15 -6.18 -10.67 8.72
N SER A 16 -6.22 -10.54 7.42
CA SER A 16 -6.84 -11.55 6.55
C SER A 16 -5.97 -12.79 6.42
N THR A 17 -4.66 -12.60 6.51
CA THR A 17 -3.63 -13.63 6.51
C THR A 17 -2.36 -13.08 7.16
N LEU A 18 -1.48 -13.94 7.64
CA LEU A 18 -0.11 -13.59 8.02
C LEU A 18 0.88 -13.85 6.89
N ASN A 19 0.42 -14.45 5.79
CA ASN A 19 1.28 -14.78 4.64
C ASN A 19 1.64 -13.50 3.86
N TYR A 20 2.80 -12.95 4.15
CA TYR A 20 3.33 -11.72 3.56
C TYR A 20 3.55 -11.82 2.04
N LEU A 21 3.74 -13.03 1.49
CA LEU A 21 3.94 -13.24 0.06
C LEU A 21 2.66 -13.05 -0.78
N VAL A 22 1.49 -13.06 -0.15
CA VAL A 22 0.20 -12.98 -0.87
C VAL A 22 -0.63 -11.76 -0.51
N CYS A 23 -0.35 -11.10 0.61
CA CYS A 23 -1.14 -9.98 1.10
C CYS A 23 -0.65 -8.62 0.57
N SER A 24 -1.51 -7.59 0.71
CA SER A 24 -1.20 -6.21 0.35
C SER A 24 -1.81 -5.18 1.31
N ALA A 25 -2.41 -5.63 2.41
CA ALA A 25 -3.05 -4.76 3.39
C ALA A 25 -2.15 -4.54 4.61
N ASP A 26 -2.14 -3.32 5.17
CA ASP A 26 -1.26 -2.97 6.29
C ASP A 26 -1.30 -3.93 7.48
N PRO A 27 -2.46 -4.39 7.99
CA PRO A 27 -2.46 -5.30 9.13
C PRO A 27 -1.82 -6.65 8.84
N ASP A 28 -1.95 -7.11 7.57
CA ASP A 28 -1.42 -8.39 7.13
C ASP A 28 0.13 -8.38 7.04
N LEU A 29 0.72 -7.17 6.91
CA LEU A 29 2.17 -6.99 6.76
C LEU A 29 2.94 -6.83 8.07
N TYR A 30 2.26 -6.66 9.23
CA TYR A 30 2.96 -6.48 10.51
C TYR A 30 3.89 -7.63 10.86
N HIS A 31 3.53 -8.85 10.49
CA HIS A 31 4.40 -10.01 10.64
C HIS A 31 5.64 -9.90 9.74
N GLY A 32 5.46 -9.73 8.42
CA GLY A 32 6.56 -9.63 7.46
C GLY A 32 7.57 -8.56 7.87
N THR A 33 7.12 -7.33 8.13
CA THR A 33 7.99 -6.19 8.46
C THR A 33 8.81 -6.34 9.75
N GLN A 34 8.43 -7.23 10.66
CA GLN A 34 9.10 -7.43 11.94
C GLN A 34 9.90 -8.73 11.98
N CYS A 35 9.44 -9.74 11.25
CA CYS A 35 9.93 -11.11 11.35
C CYS A 35 10.74 -11.57 10.14
N ILE A 36 10.68 -10.82 9.03
CA ILE A 36 11.38 -11.17 7.79
C ILE A 36 12.31 -10.02 7.40
N ASP A 37 13.59 -10.31 7.24
CA ASP A 37 14.55 -9.36 6.71
C ASP A 37 14.58 -9.42 5.18
N THR A 38 14.84 -8.27 4.57
CA THR A 38 14.93 -8.10 3.11
C THR A 38 16.38 -8.06 2.65
N LEU A 39 16.61 -8.14 1.33
CA LEU A 39 17.97 -8.01 0.77
C LEU A 39 18.62 -6.68 1.16
N VAL A 40 17.84 -5.60 1.12
CA VAL A 40 18.28 -4.24 1.45
C VAL A 40 17.28 -3.59 2.37
N GLU A 41 17.71 -2.68 3.21
CA GLU A 41 16.88 -1.94 4.16
C GLU A 41 17.03 -0.43 3.97
N TYR A 42 16.21 0.33 4.68
CA TYR A 42 16.36 1.78 4.77
C TYR A 42 16.91 2.18 6.14
N ASP A 43 17.89 3.09 6.15
CA ASP A 43 18.32 3.74 7.37
C ASP A 43 17.29 4.80 7.83
N ASN A 44 17.53 5.41 9.00
CA ASN A 44 16.66 6.44 9.57
C ASN A 44 16.61 7.76 8.76
N ARG A 45 17.34 7.84 7.65
CA ARG A 45 17.36 8.96 6.70
C ARG A 45 16.75 8.59 5.35
N GLY A 46 16.18 7.38 5.22
CA GLY A 46 15.60 6.88 3.98
C GLY A 46 16.65 6.47 2.92
N LYS A 47 17.90 6.18 3.32
CA LYS A 47 18.92 5.66 2.42
C LYS A 47 18.95 4.15 2.48
N ILE A 48 19.06 3.53 1.29
CA ILE A 48 19.24 2.08 1.18
C ILE A 48 20.57 1.69 1.83
N ARG A 49 20.51 0.68 2.68
CA ARG A 49 21.64 0.03 3.35
C ARG A 49 21.58 -1.48 3.20
N GLU A 50 22.63 -2.15 3.65
CA GLU A 50 22.71 -3.60 3.71
C GLU A 50 21.64 -4.19 4.65
N GLY A 51 20.92 -5.20 4.16
CA GLY A 51 20.06 -6.09 4.91
C GLY A 51 20.64 -7.51 4.90
N LEU A 52 19.94 -8.51 4.36
CA LEU A 52 20.50 -9.85 4.14
C LEU A 52 21.62 -9.84 3.09
N ALA A 53 21.60 -8.91 2.14
CA ALA A 53 22.72 -8.71 1.23
C ALA A 53 23.76 -7.74 1.84
N THR A 54 25.02 -8.17 1.89
CA THR A 54 26.17 -7.37 2.36
C THR A 54 26.84 -6.58 1.25
N ALA A 55 26.59 -6.93 -0.01
CA ALA A 55 27.06 -6.24 -1.20
C ALA A 55 26.17 -6.58 -2.39
N TRP A 56 26.16 -5.69 -3.38
CA TRP A 56 25.47 -5.92 -4.66
C TRP A 56 26.15 -5.18 -5.80
N GLU A 57 25.98 -5.71 -7.00
CA GLU A 57 26.58 -5.20 -8.23
C GLU A 57 25.53 -5.18 -9.36
N TRP A 58 25.62 -4.17 -10.22
CA TRP A 58 24.79 -4.03 -11.41
C TRP A 58 25.62 -4.21 -12.68
N ASP A 59 25.23 -5.14 -13.52
CA ASP A 59 25.75 -5.31 -14.87
C ASP A 59 24.71 -4.78 -15.88
N ALA A 60 25.00 -3.62 -16.46
CA ALA A 60 24.13 -2.97 -17.43
C ALA A 60 24.05 -3.69 -18.79
N ASP A 61 25.06 -4.49 -19.14
CA ASP A 61 25.07 -5.21 -20.42
C ASP A 61 24.14 -6.43 -20.38
N SER A 62 24.07 -7.10 -19.24
CA SER A 62 23.18 -8.25 -19.00
C SER A 62 21.88 -7.87 -18.29
N LEU A 63 21.70 -6.62 -17.88
CA LEU A 63 20.59 -6.15 -17.04
C LEU A 63 20.45 -6.97 -15.75
N THR A 64 21.55 -7.33 -15.12
CA THR A 64 21.56 -8.26 -14.00
C THR A 64 22.15 -7.62 -12.74
N TRP A 65 21.40 -7.70 -11.65
CA TRP A 65 21.85 -7.47 -10.29
C TRP A 65 22.40 -8.77 -9.70
N THR A 66 23.53 -8.69 -9.01
CA THR A 66 24.10 -9.78 -8.21
C THR A 66 24.16 -9.33 -6.76
N PHE A 67 23.64 -10.15 -5.84
CA PHE A 67 23.62 -9.92 -4.40
C PHE A 67 24.42 -10.97 -3.66
N HIS A 68 25.21 -10.56 -2.70
CA HIS A 68 26.02 -11.43 -1.83
C HIS A 68 25.41 -11.45 -0.44
N LEU A 69 24.91 -12.60 -0.01
CA LEU A 69 24.18 -12.77 1.24
C LEU A 69 25.13 -13.00 2.41
N ARG A 70 24.71 -12.52 3.59
CA ARG A 70 25.34 -12.88 4.86
C ARG A 70 24.90 -14.26 5.35
N ASP A 71 25.64 -14.79 6.33
CA ASP A 71 25.16 -15.92 7.13
C ASP A 71 24.02 -15.43 8.04
N GLU A 72 22.87 -16.05 7.94
CA GLU A 72 21.66 -15.80 8.74
C GLU A 72 20.88 -17.09 8.87
N ASN A 73 20.03 -17.23 9.91
CA ASN A 73 19.25 -18.42 10.18
C ASN A 73 17.73 -18.15 10.15
N TRP A 74 16.99 -19.11 9.64
CA TRP A 74 15.57 -19.23 9.88
C TRP A 74 15.30 -19.81 11.27
N VAL A 75 14.34 -19.25 11.98
CA VAL A 75 13.84 -19.79 13.25
C VAL A 75 12.34 -20.05 13.21
N ASP A 76 11.87 -20.99 14.01
CA ASP A 76 10.45 -21.33 14.18
C ASP A 76 9.76 -20.45 15.23
N CYS A 77 8.50 -20.74 15.56
CA CYS A 77 7.70 -20.02 16.58
C CYS A 77 8.23 -20.20 18.02
N ASN A 78 9.17 -21.10 18.27
CA ASN A 78 9.84 -21.28 19.56
C ASN A 78 11.20 -20.57 19.60
N GLY A 79 11.66 -19.99 18.47
CA GLY A 79 12.99 -19.43 18.29
C GLY A 79 14.06 -20.50 18.07
N GLU A 80 13.67 -21.74 17.69
CA GLU A 80 14.61 -22.80 17.38
C GLU A 80 15.04 -22.71 15.90
N VAL A 81 16.33 -22.89 15.62
CA VAL A 81 16.91 -22.80 14.29
C VAL A 81 16.36 -23.90 13.38
N LEU A 82 15.79 -23.52 12.26
CA LEU A 82 15.30 -24.40 11.18
C LEU A 82 16.38 -24.72 10.16
N GLY A 83 17.19 -23.73 9.80
CA GLY A 83 18.26 -23.84 8.80
C GLY A 83 18.78 -22.48 8.38
N PRO A 84 19.80 -22.42 7.51
CA PRO A 84 20.35 -21.18 7.00
C PRO A 84 19.40 -20.49 6.03
N VAL A 85 19.45 -19.16 5.98
CA VAL A 85 18.86 -18.35 4.89
C VAL A 85 19.79 -18.45 3.69
N THR A 86 19.24 -18.82 2.55
CA THR A 86 20.00 -19.02 1.32
C THR A 86 19.43 -18.23 0.14
N ALA A 87 20.18 -18.10 -0.93
CA ALA A 87 19.71 -17.51 -2.18
C ALA A 87 18.51 -18.27 -2.77
N GLN A 88 18.39 -19.59 -2.50
CA GLN A 88 17.27 -20.40 -2.96
C GLN A 88 15.96 -20.01 -2.30
N ASP A 89 15.96 -19.52 -1.06
CA ASP A 89 14.74 -19.08 -0.36
C ASP A 89 14.07 -17.88 -1.05
N PHE A 90 14.85 -17.01 -1.70
CA PHE A 90 14.33 -15.93 -2.54
C PHE A 90 13.73 -16.43 -3.86
N VAL A 91 14.35 -17.46 -4.45
CA VAL A 91 13.86 -18.10 -5.68
C VAL A 91 12.53 -18.81 -5.41
N ASP A 92 12.45 -19.56 -4.31
CA ASP A 92 11.25 -20.31 -3.90
C ASP A 92 10.11 -19.36 -3.53
N ALA A 93 10.40 -18.28 -2.80
CA ALA A 93 9.42 -17.25 -2.47
C ALA A 93 8.85 -16.56 -3.72
N LEU A 94 9.72 -16.23 -4.70
CA LEU A 94 9.26 -15.60 -5.93
C LEU A 94 8.44 -16.56 -6.79
N ALA A 95 8.79 -17.84 -6.81
CA ALA A 95 8.00 -18.89 -7.48
C ALA A 95 6.60 -19.02 -6.85
N TYR A 96 6.51 -18.90 -5.52
CA TYR A 96 5.25 -18.89 -4.79
C TYR A 96 4.40 -17.66 -5.16
N VAL A 97 4.97 -16.46 -5.13
CA VAL A 97 4.30 -15.19 -5.50
C VAL A 97 3.77 -15.21 -6.93
N LEU A 98 4.55 -15.77 -7.86
CA LEU A 98 4.19 -15.85 -9.29
C LEU A 98 3.29 -17.04 -9.63
N ASN A 99 2.96 -17.89 -8.67
CA ASN A 99 1.97 -18.95 -8.88
C ASN A 99 0.55 -18.43 -8.60
N PRO A 100 -0.33 -18.30 -9.64
CA PRO A 100 -1.67 -17.76 -9.46
C PRO A 100 -2.58 -18.63 -8.56
N ASP A 101 -2.21 -19.87 -8.27
CA ASP A 101 -2.96 -20.71 -7.33
C ASP A 101 -2.95 -20.16 -5.90
N TYR A 102 -1.90 -19.41 -5.53
CA TYR A 102 -1.79 -18.73 -4.24
C TYR A 102 -2.38 -17.32 -4.24
N ALA A 103 -2.84 -16.82 -5.39
CA ALA A 103 -3.55 -15.55 -5.54
C ALA A 103 -2.83 -14.34 -4.92
N SER A 104 -1.50 -14.24 -5.06
CA SER A 104 -0.75 -13.11 -4.53
C SER A 104 -1.27 -11.78 -5.07
N ALA A 105 -1.65 -10.87 -4.16
CA ALA A 105 -2.11 -9.53 -4.50
C ALA A 105 -0.97 -8.61 -5.00
N THR A 106 0.29 -9.06 -4.87
CA THR A 106 1.50 -8.26 -5.16
C THR A 106 2.33 -8.79 -6.34
N ALA A 107 1.90 -9.87 -7.02
CA ALA A 107 2.57 -10.38 -8.22
C ALA A 107 2.83 -9.30 -9.29
N SER A 108 1.93 -8.30 -9.39
CA SER A 108 2.07 -7.16 -10.29
C SER A 108 3.26 -6.23 -9.98
N LEU A 109 3.87 -6.34 -8.80
CA LEU A 109 5.12 -5.66 -8.47
C LEU A 109 6.36 -6.40 -8.98
N VAL A 110 6.19 -7.63 -9.48
CA VAL A 110 7.28 -8.50 -9.98
C VAL A 110 7.24 -8.62 -11.50
N THR A 111 6.07 -8.92 -12.05
CA THR A 111 5.89 -9.28 -13.47
C THR A 111 6.42 -8.25 -14.48
N PRO A 112 6.33 -6.92 -14.27
CA PRO A 112 6.86 -5.96 -15.23
C PRO A 112 8.39 -5.85 -15.21
N TYR A 113 9.03 -6.17 -14.09
CA TYR A 113 10.43 -5.84 -13.83
C TYR A 113 11.38 -7.01 -14.03
N VAL A 114 11.02 -8.20 -13.49
CA VAL A 114 11.88 -9.39 -13.56
C VAL A 114 11.69 -10.09 -14.91
N ALA A 115 12.80 -10.36 -15.59
CA ALA A 115 12.77 -10.99 -16.90
C ALA A 115 12.02 -12.33 -16.87
N GLY A 116 11.14 -12.56 -17.85
CA GLY A 116 10.35 -13.79 -17.97
C GLY A 116 9.24 -13.98 -16.93
N ALA A 117 9.11 -13.08 -15.93
CA ALA A 117 8.11 -13.22 -14.87
C ALA A 117 6.68 -13.05 -15.40
N ASP A 118 6.45 -12.11 -16.33
CA ASP A 118 5.14 -11.89 -16.95
C ASP A 118 4.72 -13.09 -17.81
N ASP A 119 5.62 -13.60 -18.63
CA ASP A 119 5.37 -14.77 -19.48
C ASP A 119 5.03 -16.00 -18.63
N TYR A 120 5.79 -16.23 -17.56
CA TYR A 120 5.55 -17.34 -16.64
C TYR A 120 4.21 -17.22 -15.92
N TYR A 121 3.92 -16.04 -15.34
CA TYR A 121 2.68 -15.79 -14.62
C TYR A 121 1.46 -15.98 -15.53
N ASN A 122 1.47 -15.35 -16.71
CA ASN A 122 0.38 -15.46 -17.68
C ASN A 122 0.17 -16.90 -18.16
N TYR A 123 1.26 -17.62 -18.45
CA TYR A 123 1.18 -19.03 -18.78
C TYR A 123 0.51 -19.85 -17.67
N CYS A 124 0.89 -19.62 -16.41
CA CYS A 124 0.27 -20.31 -15.27
C CYS A 124 -1.22 -20.00 -15.14
N VAL A 125 -1.64 -18.76 -15.38
CA VAL A 125 -3.07 -18.38 -15.40
C VAL A 125 -3.82 -19.12 -16.49
N TYR A 126 -3.28 -19.15 -17.71
CA TYR A 126 -3.92 -19.83 -18.85
C TYR A 126 -3.96 -21.36 -18.66
N ARG A 127 -2.89 -21.95 -18.13
CA ARG A 127 -2.83 -23.37 -17.74
C ARG A 127 -3.90 -23.72 -16.72
N ASN A 128 -4.07 -22.87 -15.69
CA ASN A 128 -5.09 -23.09 -14.65
C ASN A 128 -6.50 -22.98 -15.23
N ASN A 129 -6.75 -21.99 -16.10
CA ASN A 129 -8.04 -21.87 -16.79
C ASN A 129 -8.34 -23.12 -17.63
N ALA A 130 -7.34 -23.65 -18.34
CA ALA A 130 -7.49 -24.86 -19.14
C ALA A 130 -7.80 -26.10 -18.26
N ASN A 131 -7.07 -26.25 -17.15
CA ASN A 131 -7.25 -27.39 -16.23
C ASN A 131 -8.61 -27.34 -15.52
N ASN A 132 -9.09 -26.15 -15.18
CA ASN A 132 -10.35 -25.95 -14.49
C ASN A 132 -11.57 -25.85 -15.43
N GLY A 133 -11.35 -25.81 -16.75
CA GLY A 133 -12.41 -25.61 -17.72
C GLY A 133 -13.06 -24.23 -17.61
N THR A 134 -12.31 -23.23 -17.14
CA THR A 134 -12.80 -21.86 -16.96
C THR A 134 -12.98 -21.19 -18.33
N VAL A 135 -14.11 -20.50 -18.52
CA VAL A 135 -14.35 -19.61 -19.66
C VAL A 135 -14.09 -18.19 -19.19
N ALA A 136 -13.22 -17.47 -19.90
CA ALA A 136 -12.95 -16.07 -19.58
C ALA A 136 -14.18 -15.17 -19.84
N GLU A 137 -14.21 -13.97 -19.26
CA GLU A 137 -15.33 -13.03 -19.39
C GLU A 137 -15.63 -12.63 -20.86
N ASP A 138 -14.60 -12.58 -21.71
CA ASP A 138 -14.70 -12.33 -23.15
C ASP A 138 -15.14 -13.55 -23.98
N GLY A 139 -15.43 -14.68 -23.30
CA GLY A 139 -15.83 -15.93 -23.91
C GLY A 139 -14.67 -16.81 -24.42
N THR A 140 -13.41 -16.46 -24.10
CA THR A 140 -12.24 -17.28 -24.48
C THR A 140 -12.23 -18.58 -23.69
N VAL A 141 -12.03 -19.70 -24.40
CA VAL A 141 -11.92 -21.06 -23.83
C VAL A 141 -10.48 -21.52 -23.94
N TYR A 142 -9.96 -22.06 -22.86
CA TYR A 142 -8.60 -22.57 -22.79
C TYR A 142 -8.58 -24.12 -22.83
N SER A 143 -7.60 -24.68 -23.52
CA SER A 143 -7.29 -26.11 -23.52
C SER A 143 -5.78 -26.32 -23.39
N ILE A 144 -5.38 -27.46 -22.85
CA ILE A 144 -3.96 -27.81 -22.65
C ILE A 144 -3.70 -29.21 -23.24
N ASP A 145 -2.58 -29.34 -23.91
CA ASP A 145 -2.14 -30.63 -24.45
C ASP A 145 -1.17 -31.39 -23.51
N ALA A 146 -0.77 -32.59 -23.88
CA ALA A 146 0.15 -33.41 -23.08
C ALA A 146 1.57 -32.83 -22.97
N ALA A 147 1.94 -31.89 -23.84
CA ALA A 147 3.22 -31.19 -23.78
C ALA A 147 3.15 -29.89 -22.91
N GLY A 148 2.00 -29.59 -22.33
CA GLY A 148 1.79 -28.37 -21.55
C GLY A 148 1.48 -27.15 -22.40
N THR A 149 1.29 -27.28 -23.71
CA THR A 149 0.95 -26.14 -24.57
C THR A 149 -0.51 -25.77 -24.36
N VAL A 150 -0.76 -24.50 -24.01
CA VAL A 150 -2.11 -23.96 -23.83
C VAL A 150 -2.58 -23.32 -25.14
N THR A 151 -3.80 -23.62 -25.55
CA THR A 151 -4.49 -22.99 -26.67
C THR A 151 -5.69 -22.21 -26.16
N ALA A 152 -5.73 -20.90 -26.40
CA ALA A 152 -6.86 -20.03 -26.14
C ALA A 152 -7.68 -19.86 -27.43
N ALA A 153 -8.95 -20.24 -27.39
CA ALA A 153 -9.90 -20.08 -28.48
C ALA A 153 -10.89 -18.96 -28.13
N ALA A 154 -10.79 -17.82 -28.83
CA ALA A 154 -11.66 -16.68 -28.63
C ALA A 154 -13.06 -16.91 -29.25
N ALA A 155 -14.05 -16.14 -28.80
CA ALA A 155 -15.44 -16.26 -29.29
C ALA A 155 -15.60 -15.97 -30.80
N ASP A 156 -14.68 -15.20 -31.41
CA ASP A 156 -14.64 -14.92 -32.85
C ASP A 156 -14.01 -16.06 -33.70
N GLY A 157 -13.58 -17.15 -33.06
CA GLY A 157 -12.93 -18.29 -33.68
C GLY A 157 -11.42 -18.17 -33.89
N SER A 158 -10.80 -17.06 -33.49
CA SER A 158 -9.35 -16.94 -33.47
C SER A 158 -8.74 -17.79 -32.35
N THR A 159 -7.50 -18.25 -32.59
CA THR A 159 -6.78 -19.06 -31.60
C THR A 159 -5.39 -18.48 -31.35
N THR A 160 -4.99 -18.47 -30.08
CA THR A 160 -3.63 -18.11 -29.64
C THR A 160 -3.01 -19.30 -28.92
N VAL A 161 -1.75 -19.60 -29.23
CA VAL A 161 -1.02 -20.72 -28.65
C VAL A 161 0.06 -20.22 -27.72
N TYR A 162 0.07 -20.71 -26.50
CA TYR A 162 1.06 -20.40 -25.47
C TYR A 162 1.88 -21.66 -25.16
N PRO A 163 3.16 -21.71 -25.53
CA PRO A 163 4.02 -22.81 -25.18
C PRO A 163 4.20 -22.90 -23.66
N ALA A 164 4.56 -24.07 -23.15
CA ALA A 164 4.90 -24.25 -21.76
C ALA A 164 6.07 -23.34 -21.36
N VAL A 165 5.92 -22.65 -20.23
CA VAL A 165 6.95 -21.81 -19.63
C VAL A 165 7.27 -22.37 -18.24
N GLU A 166 8.52 -22.78 -18.04
CA GLU A 166 9.00 -23.26 -16.75
C GLU A 166 9.54 -22.09 -15.93
N PHE A 167 9.52 -22.23 -14.60
CA PHE A 167 10.01 -21.15 -13.70
C PHE A 167 11.49 -20.82 -13.93
N ASP A 168 12.26 -21.76 -14.44
CA ASP A 168 13.65 -21.55 -14.84
C ASP A 168 13.85 -20.45 -15.91
N ALA A 169 12.81 -20.05 -16.60
CA ALA A 169 12.85 -18.91 -17.52
C ALA A 169 12.79 -17.55 -16.81
N VAL A 170 12.35 -17.53 -15.53
CA VAL A 170 12.29 -16.30 -14.73
C VAL A 170 13.69 -15.87 -14.32
N GLY A 171 13.96 -14.58 -14.39
CA GLY A 171 15.26 -13.95 -14.17
C GLY A 171 15.74 -13.88 -12.72
N VAL A 172 15.26 -14.75 -11.82
CA VAL A 172 15.77 -14.91 -10.46
C VAL A 172 16.52 -16.22 -10.35
N LYS A 173 17.74 -16.22 -9.82
CA LYS A 173 18.58 -17.42 -9.72
C LYS A 173 19.43 -17.43 -8.46
N ALA A 174 19.44 -18.56 -7.76
CA ALA A 174 20.48 -18.90 -6.78
C ALA A 174 21.69 -19.45 -7.54
N VAL A 175 22.79 -18.70 -7.58
CA VAL A 175 24.06 -19.13 -8.20
C VAL A 175 24.75 -20.13 -7.28
N ASP A 176 24.73 -19.85 -6.00
CA ASP A 176 25.13 -20.70 -4.89
C ASP A 176 24.34 -20.30 -3.63
N GLU A 177 24.66 -20.86 -2.46
CA GLU A 177 23.93 -20.59 -1.22
C GLU A 177 23.91 -19.10 -0.82
N HIS A 178 24.95 -18.33 -1.18
CA HIS A 178 25.13 -16.93 -0.80
C HIS A 178 25.12 -15.95 -1.97
N THR A 179 24.87 -16.40 -3.20
CA THR A 179 24.88 -15.55 -4.39
C THR A 179 23.54 -15.64 -5.10
N LEU A 180 22.78 -14.53 -5.08
CA LEU A 180 21.48 -14.38 -5.74
C LEU A 180 21.61 -13.42 -6.91
N THR A 181 20.97 -13.73 -8.03
CA THR A 181 20.88 -12.80 -9.17
C THR A 181 19.44 -12.50 -9.55
N TYR A 182 19.23 -11.24 -9.96
CA TYR A 182 17.99 -10.79 -10.63
C TYR A 182 18.35 -10.19 -11.99
N THR A 183 17.83 -10.79 -13.06
CA THR A 183 17.87 -10.22 -14.41
C THR A 183 16.58 -9.48 -14.69
N LEU A 184 16.65 -8.23 -15.15
CA LEU A 184 15.52 -7.34 -15.37
C LEU A 184 15.13 -7.29 -16.85
N ASN A 185 13.89 -6.86 -17.13
CA ASN A 185 13.41 -6.59 -18.48
C ASN A 185 14.03 -5.33 -19.10
N PHE A 186 14.45 -4.38 -18.25
CA PHE A 186 15.03 -3.10 -18.64
C PHE A 186 15.85 -2.50 -17.48
N ASP A 187 16.68 -1.51 -17.77
CA ASP A 187 17.40 -0.77 -16.74
C ASP A 187 16.40 0.04 -15.89
N PHE A 188 16.22 -0.38 -14.65
CA PHE A 188 15.30 0.24 -13.69
C PHE A 188 16.06 0.74 -12.46
N PRO A 189 16.36 2.04 -12.37
CA PRO A 189 17.12 2.62 -11.26
C PRO A 189 16.44 2.45 -9.88
N GLY A 190 15.13 2.24 -9.85
CA GLY A 190 14.34 2.03 -8.64
C GLY A 190 14.30 0.58 -8.14
N PHE A 191 15.02 -0.36 -8.78
CA PHE A 191 14.89 -1.79 -8.45
C PHE A 191 15.26 -2.10 -7.00
N LEU A 192 16.32 -1.50 -6.47
CA LEU A 192 16.71 -1.70 -5.06
C LEU A 192 15.58 -1.30 -4.08
N SER A 193 14.79 -0.28 -4.42
CA SER A 193 13.63 0.10 -3.61
C SER A 193 12.51 -0.95 -3.65
N LEU A 194 12.35 -1.69 -4.76
CA LEU A 194 11.37 -2.78 -4.83
C LEU A 194 11.72 -3.95 -3.93
N LEU A 195 13.02 -4.17 -3.66
CA LEU A 195 13.50 -5.28 -2.85
C LEU A 195 13.12 -5.17 -1.36
N SER A 196 12.59 -4.03 -0.92
CA SER A 196 12.01 -3.85 0.41
C SER A 196 10.50 -4.13 0.47
N TYR A 197 9.89 -4.60 -0.63
CA TYR A 197 8.48 -4.96 -0.67
C TYR A 197 8.30 -6.47 -0.49
N ALA A 198 7.21 -6.85 0.17
CA ALA A 198 6.88 -8.22 0.54
C ALA A 198 7.05 -9.30 -0.56
N PRO A 199 6.71 -9.08 -1.85
CA PRO A 199 6.91 -10.12 -2.87
C PRO A 199 8.38 -10.45 -3.18
N TYR A 200 9.33 -9.66 -2.66
CA TYR A 200 10.77 -9.91 -2.78
C TYR A 200 11.41 -10.40 -1.47
N GLU A 201 10.63 -10.55 -0.40
CA GLU A 201 11.07 -11.17 0.84
C GLU A 201 11.34 -12.66 0.64
N PRO A 202 12.35 -13.23 1.32
CA PRO A 202 12.63 -14.67 1.24
C PRO A 202 11.61 -15.48 2.04
N ALA A 203 11.51 -16.77 1.76
CA ALA A 203 10.75 -17.71 2.57
C ALA A 203 11.46 -19.06 2.63
N TYR A 204 11.42 -19.71 3.79
CA TYR A 204 12.07 -21.01 3.97
C TYR A 204 11.43 -22.08 3.08
N GLY A 205 12.15 -22.49 2.03
CA GLY A 205 11.66 -23.38 0.99
C GLY A 205 11.02 -24.67 1.51
N PRO A 206 11.61 -25.39 2.49
CA PRO A 206 11.01 -26.57 3.06
C PRO A 206 9.63 -26.36 3.68
N LEU A 207 9.36 -25.20 4.33
CA LEU A 207 8.04 -24.89 4.86
C LEU A 207 7.04 -24.51 3.77
N LEU A 208 7.48 -23.82 2.71
CA LEU A 208 6.63 -23.55 1.54
C LEU A 208 6.17 -24.85 0.89
N GLU A 209 7.05 -25.84 0.76
CA GLU A 209 6.74 -27.16 0.19
C GLU A 209 5.79 -27.96 1.10
N GLU A 210 6.02 -27.91 2.43
CA GLU A 210 5.23 -28.66 3.41
C GLU A 210 3.80 -28.12 3.54
N PHE A 211 3.66 -26.78 3.65
CA PHE A 211 2.38 -26.16 4.00
C PHE A 211 1.60 -25.57 2.80
N GLY A 212 2.25 -25.28 1.68
CA GLY A 212 1.59 -24.76 0.48
C GLY A 212 0.74 -23.51 0.79
N ASP A 213 -0.58 -23.62 0.59
CA ASP A 213 -1.54 -22.53 0.86
C ASP A 213 -1.74 -22.24 2.37
N GLN A 214 -1.27 -23.13 3.24
CA GLN A 214 -1.29 -22.96 4.70
C GLN A 214 0.00 -22.30 5.23
N PHE A 215 0.97 -22.01 4.36
CA PHE A 215 2.19 -21.31 4.76
C PHE A 215 1.85 -19.98 5.43
N CYS A 216 2.44 -19.76 6.62
CA CYS A 216 2.27 -18.52 7.39
C CYS A 216 0.80 -18.12 7.67
N THR A 217 -0.07 -19.11 7.98
CA THR A 217 -1.45 -18.87 8.43
C THR A 217 -1.60 -18.98 9.95
N SER A 218 -0.60 -19.52 10.62
CA SER A 218 -0.47 -19.60 12.09
C SER A 218 0.99 -19.45 12.51
N ALA A 219 1.26 -19.36 13.80
CA ALA A 219 2.64 -19.30 14.31
C ALA A 219 3.43 -20.56 13.95
N GLU A 220 2.78 -21.75 13.99
CA GLU A 220 3.43 -23.03 13.72
C GLU A 220 3.76 -23.24 12.24
N THR A 221 3.09 -22.52 11.33
CA THR A 221 3.34 -22.58 9.90
C THR A 221 4.16 -21.42 9.38
N ALA A 222 4.61 -20.52 10.29
CA ALA A 222 5.47 -19.38 10.00
C ALA A 222 6.94 -19.69 10.31
N CYS A 223 7.83 -18.99 9.65
CA CYS A 223 9.25 -18.91 9.98
C CYS A 223 9.71 -17.47 9.98
N SER A 224 10.83 -17.18 10.61
CA SER A 224 11.34 -15.83 10.77
C SER A 224 12.86 -15.81 10.60
N CYS A 225 13.38 -14.76 9.96
CA CYS A 225 14.80 -14.45 9.89
C CYS A 225 15.10 -12.98 10.28
N GLY A 226 14.06 -12.19 10.59
CA GLY A 226 14.18 -10.80 10.99
C GLY A 226 14.43 -10.60 12.49
N ALA A 227 14.29 -9.34 12.93
CA ALA A 227 14.55 -8.91 14.30
C ALA A 227 13.72 -9.63 15.37
N PHE A 228 12.54 -10.10 14.99
CA PHE A 228 11.62 -10.85 15.84
C PHE A 228 11.18 -12.14 15.16
N TYR A 229 10.67 -13.08 15.95
CA TYR A 229 9.95 -14.25 15.47
C TYR A 229 8.52 -14.28 16.04
N LEU A 230 7.60 -14.82 15.26
CA LEU A 230 6.20 -14.95 15.64
C LEU A 230 6.05 -16.11 16.63
N ALA A 231 5.93 -15.77 17.94
CA ALA A 231 5.83 -16.78 19.00
C ALA A 231 4.39 -17.29 19.20
N GLU A 232 3.39 -16.39 19.08
CA GLU A 232 1.99 -16.73 19.29
C GLU A 232 1.11 -15.88 18.37
N TYR A 233 0.06 -16.50 17.84
CA TYR A 233 -1.00 -15.81 17.14
C TYR A 233 -2.35 -16.48 17.43
N THR A 234 -3.24 -15.74 18.05
CA THR A 234 -4.63 -16.16 18.27
C THR A 234 -5.54 -15.09 17.66
N PRO A 235 -6.28 -15.41 16.59
CA PRO A 235 -7.18 -14.47 15.94
C PRO A 235 -8.15 -13.81 16.93
N LEU A 236 -8.33 -12.48 16.82
CA LEU A 236 -9.18 -11.65 17.68
C LEU A 236 -8.81 -11.67 19.17
N GLU A 237 -7.61 -12.06 19.52
CA GLU A 237 -7.10 -12.06 20.90
C GLU A 237 -5.73 -11.40 20.99
N ASN A 238 -4.70 -12.08 20.51
CA ASN A 238 -3.32 -11.62 20.66
C ASN A 238 -2.41 -12.03 19.50
N TRP A 239 -1.32 -11.32 19.44
CA TRP A 239 -0.23 -11.55 18.51
C TRP A 239 1.07 -11.21 19.24
N VAL A 240 1.93 -12.19 19.46
CA VAL A 240 3.15 -12.03 20.25
C VAL A 240 4.36 -12.34 19.39
N MET A 241 5.24 -11.38 19.28
CA MET A 241 6.54 -11.54 18.65
C MET A 241 7.63 -11.42 19.71
N LYS A 242 8.65 -12.25 19.62
CA LYS A 242 9.81 -12.23 20.53
C LYS A 242 11.07 -11.93 19.75
N LYS A 243 12.02 -11.27 20.41
CA LYS A 243 13.34 -10.98 19.86
C LYS A 243 14.00 -12.25 19.34
N ASN A 244 14.48 -12.18 18.09
CA ASN A 244 15.23 -13.26 17.47
C ASN A 244 16.72 -13.14 17.84
N PRO A 245 17.26 -14.04 18.68
CA PRO A 245 18.67 -13.97 19.06
C PRO A 245 19.63 -14.38 17.95
N GLU A 246 19.12 -15.06 16.91
CA GLU A 246 19.91 -15.49 15.75
C GLU A 246 20.06 -14.40 14.68
N ASN A 247 19.27 -13.31 14.78
CA ASN A 247 19.33 -12.22 13.80
C ASN A 247 20.67 -11.48 13.86
N TYR A 248 21.23 -11.14 12.69
CA TYR A 248 22.53 -10.48 12.57
C TYR A 248 22.63 -9.13 13.31
N ASP A 249 21.52 -8.44 13.54
CA ASP A 249 21.47 -7.15 14.24
C ASP A 249 20.79 -7.25 15.64
N ALA A 250 20.74 -8.45 16.21
CA ALA A 250 20.10 -8.72 17.49
C ALA A 250 20.58 -7.80 18.61
N ASP A 251 21.85 -7.39 18.60
CA ASP A 251 22.43 -6.48 19.61
C ASP A 251 21.81 -5.07 19.55
N SER A 252 21.23 -4.68 18.44
CA SER A 252 20.52 -3.40 18.26
C SER A 252 19.04 -3.46 18.62
N VAL A 253 18.51 -4.64 18.95
CA VAL A 253 17.11 -4.85 19.34
C VAL A 253 17.01 -4.79 20.86
N TYR A 254 16.37 -3.74 21.39
CA TYR A 254 16.26 -3.48 22.85
C TYR A 254 14.93 -3.94 23.45
N ILE A 255 13.97 -4.32 22.61
CA ILE A 255 12.65 -4.85 23.03
C ILE A 255 12.71 -6.37 22.93
N ASP A 256 12.39 -7.07 24.00
CA ASP A 256 12.40 -8.54 24.03
C ASP A 256 11.07 -9.14 23.51
N THR A 257 9.96 -8.42 23.73
CA THR A 257 8.62 -8.88 23.32
C THR A 257 7.79 -7.73 22.79
N VAL A 258 7.21 -7.92 21.60
CA VAL A 258 6.17 -7.04 21.05
C VAL A 258 4.85 -7.79 21.15
N ARG A 259 3.85 -7.15 21.78
CA ARG A 259 2.52 -7.72 21.95
C ARG A 259 1.46 -6.85 21.34
N TYR A 260 0.70 -7.40 20.40
CA TYR A 260 -0.52 -6.80 19.87
C TYR A 260 -1.73 -7.45 20.57
N ILE A 261 -2.62 -6.63 21.12
CA ILE A 261 -3.85 -7.08 21.78
C ILE A 261 -5.02 -6.60 20.95
N TYR A 262 -5.92 -7.52 20.58
CA TYR A 262 -7.12 -7.15 19.85
C TYR A 262 -8.08 -6.34 20.70
N ASN A 263 -8.50 -5.18 20.16
CA ASN A 263 -9.52 -4.36 20.77
C ASN A 263 -10.26 -3.57 19.69
N GLN A 264 -11.51 -3.93 19.42
CA GLN A 264 -12.32 -3.27 18.40
C GLN A 264 -12.54 -1.77 18.66
N GLU A 265 -12.45 -1.35 19.94
CA GLU A 265 -12.61 0.04 20.36
C GLU A 265 -11.24 0.69 20.71
N GLU A 266 -10.16 0.33 20.00
CA GLU A 266 -8.80 0.81 20.30
C GLU A 266 -8.70 2.33 20.36
N LEU A 267 -9.38 3.05 19.44
CA LEU A 267 -9.37 4.51 19.37
C LEU A 267 -10.05 5.18 20.57
N ILE A 268 -10.99 4.48 21.22
CA ILE A 268 -11.73 4.99 22.39
C ILE A 268 -11.03 4.61 23.67
N SER A 269 -10.64 3.34 23.80
CA SER A 269 -10.08 2.78 25.04
C SER A 269 -8.57 2.96 25.13
N GLY A 270 -7.86 2.96 24.02
CA GLY A 270 -6.40 2.98 23.95
C GLY A 270 -5.76 4.15 24.71
N PRO A 271 -6.15 5.40 24.48
CA PRO A 271 -5.59 6.54 25.21
C PRO A 271 -5.69 6.42 26.73
N GLU A 272 -6.83 5.95 27.25
CA GLU A 272 -6.99 5.73 28.68
C GLU A 272 -6.18 4.53 29.20
N MET A 273 -5.94 3.50 28.38
CA MET A 273 -5.07 2.38 28.72
C MET A 273 -3.60 2.81 28.81
N VAL A 274 -3.13 3.68 27.91
CA VAL A 274 -1.79 4.31 28.00
C VAL A 274 -1.66 5.10 29.28
N LYS A 275 -2.66 5.92 29.63
CA LYS A 275 -2.67 6.73 30.85
C LYS A 275 -2.57 5.85 32.11
N ARG A 276 -3.11 4.63 32.09
CA ARG A 276 -3.01 3.65 33.19
C ARG A 276 -1.75 2.78 33.15
N GLY A 277 -0.93 2.91 32.09
CA GLY A 277 0.27 2.09 31.88
C GLY A 277 -0.03 0.62 31.53
N GLU A 278 -1.18 0.34 30.93
CA GLU A 278 -1.60 -0.99 30.49
C GLU A 278 -1.05 -1.33 29.08
N ILE A 279 -0.82 -0.32 28.29
CA ILE A 279 -0.20 -0.38 26.95
C ILE A 279 0.76 0.79 26.77
N ASP A 280 1.64 0.71 25.78
CA ASP A 280 2.74 1.66 25.60
C ASP A 280 2.43 2.75 24.58
N GLN A 281 1.50 2.51 23.64
CA GLN A 281 1.13 3.47 22.59
C GLN A 281 -0.35 3.37 22.25
N ALA A 282 -0.96 4.51 21.92
CA ALA A 282 -2.28 4.61 21.33
C ALA A 282 -2.39 5.82 20.40
N THR A 283 -3.32 5.77 19.46
CA THR A 283 -3.65 6.93 18.62
C THR A 283 -4.68 7.81 19.31
N ILE A 284 -4.45 9.13 19.31
CA ILE A 284 -5.39 10.14 19.83
C ILE A 284 -6.18 10.71 18.65
N SER A 285 -7.50 10.58 18.70
CA SER A 285 -8.39 11.23 17.73
C SER A 285 -8.55 12.72 18.01
N SER A 286 -8.94 13.48 17.00
CA SER A 286 -9.18 14.92 17.11
C SER A 286 -10.24 15.28 18.17
N ASP A 287 -11.15 14.37 18.50
CA ASP A 287 -12.22 14.60 19.49
C ASP A 287 -11.69 14.81 20.90
N ILE A 288 -10.56 14.20 21.25
CA ILE A 288 -9.97 14.25 22.59
C ILE A 288 -8.64 14.99 22.65
N LEU A 289 -8.05 15.33 21.50
CA LEU A 289 -6.71 15.93 21.40
C LEU A 289 -6.61 17.22 22.22
N ASP A 290 -7.55 18.15 22.07
CA ASP A 290 -7.53 19.42 22.80
C ASP A 290 -7.59 19.21 24.32
N SER A 291 -8.38 18.24 24.79
CA SER A 291 -8.49 17.92 26.21
C SER A 291 -7.21 17.33 26.77
N TRP A 292 -6.51 16.50 25.99
CA TRP A 292 -5.22 15.91 26.37
C TRP A 292 -4.10 16.92 26.41
N LEU A 293 -4.08 17.87 25.46
CA LEU A 293 -3.10 18.96 25.41
C LEU A 293 -3.34 20.02 26.52
N ALA A 294 -4.59 20.17 26.98
CA ALA A 294 -4.93 21.09 28.06
C ALA A 294 -4.63 20.53 29.48
N ASP A 295 -4.53 19.22 29.63
CA ASP A 295 -4.27 18.55 30.92
C ASP A 295 -2.76 18.36 31.13
N ASP A 296 -2.20 18.94 32.19
CA ASP A 296 -0.78 18.86 32.52
C ASP A 296 -0.28 17.42 32.76
N THR A 297 -1.18 16.46 33.04
CA THR A 297 -0.82 15.05 33.27
C THR A 297 -0.71 14.23 31.99
N THR A 298 -1.30 14.71 30.91
CA THR A 298 -1.35 13.99 29.61
C THR A 298 -0.64 14.72 28.48
N ARG A 299 -0.45 16.03 28.60
CA ARG A 299 0.20 16.86 27.56
C ARG A 299 1.53 16.28 27.09
N ASP A 300 2.39 15.89 28.03
CA ASP A 300 3.74 15.38 27.73
C ASP A 300 3.72 13.94 27.18
N MET A 301 2.57 13.27 27.19
CA MET A 301 2.37 11.95 26.57
C MET A 301 2.04 12.09 25.09
N VAL A 302 1.54 13.26 24.65
CA VAL A 302 1.15 13.48 23.26
C VAL A 302 2.38 13.82 22.44
N SER A 303 2.64 13.01 21.41
CA SER A 303 3.64 13.30 20.38
C SER A 303 2.98 13.48 19.02
N MET A 304 3.40 14.48 18.28
CA MET A 304 2.97 14.62 16.90
C MET A 304 3.71 13.61 16.03
N GLU A 305 3.00 13.01 15.09
CA GLU A 305 3.65 12.20 14.06
C GLU A 305 4.64 13.05 13.26
N ARG A 306 5.75 12.44 12.86
CA ARG A 306 6.67 13.12 11.95
C ARG A 306 6.07 13.08 10.53
N PRO A 307 6.23 14.16 9.73
CA PRO A 307 5.86 14.11 8.34
C PRO A 307 6.58 12.95 7.63
N GLU A 308 5.82 12.12 6.93
CA GLU A 308 6.39 11.06 6.10
C GLU A 308 7.14 11.68 4.92
N THR A 309 8.38 11.24 4.69
CA THR A 309 9.19 11.70 3.55
C THR A 309 9.08 10.78 2.33
N GLY A 310 8.56 9.58 2.51
CA GLY A 310 8.38 8.58 1.44
C GLY A 310 7.03 8.61 0.74
N LYS A 311 6.07 9.38 1.28
CA LYS A 311 4.71 9.48 0.72
C LYS A 311 4.28 10.93 0.64
N SER A 312 3.40 11.23 -0.30
CA SER A 312 2.69 12.49 -0.38
C SER A 312 1.20 12.24 -0.59
N TYR A 313 0.37 12.98 0.14
CA TYR A 313 -1.08 12.90 0.01
C TYR A 313 -1.58 14.02 -0.89
N PHE A 314 -2.47 13.69 -1.80
CA PHE A 314 -3.03 14.64 -2.76
C PHE A 314 -4.48 14.29 -3.12
N TYR A 315 -5.21 15.25 -3.66
CA TYR A 315 -6.53 14.98 -4.20
C TYR A 315 -6.43 14.59 -5.68
N ILE A 316 -7.16 13.56 -6.06
CA ILE A 316 -7.22 13.10 -7.45
C ILE A 316 -8.65 13.13 -7.99
N PHE A 317 -8.76 13.45 -9.27
CA PHE A 317 -9.98 13.28 -10.02
C PHE A 317 -9.94 11.97 -10.81
N ASN A 318 -11.03 11.22 -10.78
CA ASN A 318 -11.20 10.07 -11.65
C ASN A 318 -11.74 10.52 -13.03
N PHE A 319 -10.91 10.37 -14.04
CA PHE A 319 -11.29 10.69 -15.43
C PHE A 319 -12.10 9.61 -16.12
N LEU A 320 -12.07 8.39 -15.59
CA LEU A 320 -12.85 7.26 -16.10
C LEU A 320 -14.12 7.15 -15.26
N PRO A 321 -15.28 7.53 -15.80
CA PRO A 321 -16.52 7.44 -15.03
C PRO A 321 -16.75 5.99 -14.61
N TYR A 322 -16.95 5.81 -13.33
CA TYR A 322 -17.34 4.53 -12.78
C TYR A 322 -18.71 4.11 -13.35
N ARG A 323 -18.84 2.82 -13.69
CA ARG A 323 -20.09 2.23 -14.16
C ARG A 323 -20.44 1.01 -13.32
N HIS A 324 -21.68 0.94 -12.84
CA HIS A 324 -22.19 -0.17 -12.01
C HIS A 324 -21.98 -1.56 -12.61
N GLU A 325 -22.03 -1.66 -13.91
CA GLU A 325 -21.88 -2.92 -14.67
C GLU A 325 -20.51 -3.58 -14.53
N PHE A 326 -19.48 -2.84 -14.04
CA PHE A 326 -18.12 -3.35 -13.90
C PHE A 326 -17.72 -3.75 -12.47
N THR A 327 -18.55 -3.51 -11.47
CA THR A 327 -18.16 -3.74 -10.08
C THR A 327 -19.35 -4.15 -9.20
N ASN A 328 -19.09 -5.04 -8.24
CA ASN A 328 -19.97 -5.29 -7.10
C ASN A 328 -19.76 -4.15 -6.08
N TRP A 329 -20.27 -2.99 -6.38
CA TRP A 329 -20.09 -1.82 -5.55
C TRP A 329 -20.84 -1.93 -4.23
N THR A 330 -20.09 -1.82 -3.14
CA THR A 330 -20.62 -1.92 -1.77
C THR A 330 -20.61 -0.60 -1.01
N VAL A 331 -20.38 0.53 -1.70
CA VAL A 331 -20.39 1.86 -1.06
C VAL A 331 -21.82 2.30 -0.80
N THR A 332 -22.14 2.57 0.47
CA THR A 332 -23.49 2.92 0.90
C THR A 332 -23.91 4.29 0.33
N GLY A 333 -25.09 4.38 -0.29
CA GLY A 333 -25.72 5.62 -0.71
C GLY A 333 -25.34 6.14 -2.11
N VAL A 334 -24.52 5.40 -2.87
CA VAL A 334 -24.07 5.82 -4.20
C VAL A 334 -25.18 5.79 -5.24
N ASP A 335 -26.02 4.77 -5.23
CA ASP A 335 -26.99 4.48 -6.31
C ASP A 335 -27.95 5.62 -6.64
N ALA A 336 -28.38 6.39 -5.64
CA ALA A 336 -29.37 7.46 -5.81
C ALA A 336 -28.78 8.77 -6.34
N GLU A 337 -27.44 8.93 -6.24
CA GLU A 337 -26.78 10.22 -6.45
C GLU A 337 -25.68 10.16 -7.53
N TYR A 338 -25.53 9.01 -8.21
CA TYR A 338 -24.44 8.80 -9.16
C TYR A 338 -24.81 9.21 -10.58
N GLU A 339 -24.02 10.11 -11.19
CA GLU A 339 -24.26 10.67 -12.53
C GLU A 339 -22.95 10.62 -13.38
N PRO A 340 -22.49 9.43 -13.81
CA PRO A 340 -21.16 9.27 -14.44
C PRO A 340 -21.01 10.04 -15.75
N ASP A 341 -22.07 10.16 -16.56
CA ASP A 341 -21.99 10.88 -17.83
C ASP A 341 -21.92 12.41 -17.63
N ASN A 342 -22.55 12.92 -16.57
CA ASN A 342 -22.48 14.32 -16.17
C ASN A 342 -21.08 14.64 -15.64
N TRP A 343 -20.55 13.78 -14.74
CA TRP A 343 -19.19 13.87 -14.23
C TRP A 343 -18.13 13.81 -15.33
N ALA A 344 -18.25 12.86 -16.27
CA ALA A 344 -17.28 12.70 -17.35
C ALA A 344 -17.12 13.99 -18.21
N LYS A 345 -18.20 14.73 -18.43
CA LYS A 345 -18.13 16.03 -19.11
C LYS A 345 -17.46 17.08 -18.22
N ALA A 346 -17.84 17.14 -16.94
CA ALA A 346 -17.32 18.12 -16.00
C ALA A 346 -15.82 17.95 -15.77
N VAL A 347 -15.37 16.74 -15.47
CA VAL A 347 -13.95 16.47 -15.13
C VAL A 347 -13.00 16.72 -16.31
N ASN A 348 -13.47 16.61 -17.53
CA ASN A 348 -12.67 16.94 -18.72
C ASN A 348 -12.51 18.44 -18.95
N SER A 349 -13.36 19.29 -18.35
CA SER A 349 -13.17 20.76 -18.38
C SER A 349 -11.97 21.20 -17.55
N THR A 350 -11.05 21.91 -18.18
CA THR A 350 -9.91 22.51 -17.47
C THR A 350 -10.38 23.60 -16.49
N ASN A 351 -11.43 24.34 -16.83
CA ASN A 351 -11.98 25.36 -15.95
C ASN A 351 -12.60 24.76 -14.69
N PHE A 352 -13.31 23.61 -14.82
CA PHE A 352 -13.83 22.87 -13.69
C PHE A 352 -12.72 22.43 -12.73
N ARG A 353 -11.68 21.79 -13.24
CA ARG A 353 -10.54 21.35 -12.40
C ARG A 353 -9.80 22.50 -11.75
N LYS A 354 -9.61 23.61 -12.47
CA LYS A 354 -8.98 24.82 -11.91
C LYS A 354 -9.85 25.47 -10.84
N ALA A 355 -11.18 25.48 -10.99
CA ALA A 355 -12.08 25.95 -9.95
C ALA A 355 -11.84 25.19 -8.64
N PHE A 356 -11.74 23.87 -8.67
CA PHE A 356 -11.38 23.07 -7.49
C PHE A 356 -9.97 23.38 -6.97
N LEU A 357 -8.97 23.44 -7.86
CA LEU A 357 -7.58 23.72 -7.46
C LEU A 357 -7.46 25.01 -6.62
N TYR A 358 -8.12 26.07 -7.07
CA TYR A 358 -8.09 27.36 -6.36
C TYR A 358 -9.09 27.44 -5.19
N ALA A 359 -10.09 26.54 -5.14
CA ALA A 359 -11.03 26.47 -4.04
C ALA A 359 -10.50 25.66 -2.83
N ILE A 360 -9.61 24.69 -3.06
CA ILE A 360 -9.11 23.81 -1.99
C ILE A 360 -8.12 24.56 -1.10
N ASN A 361 -8.46 24.67 0.19
CA ASN A 361 -7.55 25.15 1.23
C ASN A 361 -7.04 23.95 2.05
N PRO A 362 -5.80 23.46 1.82
CA PRO A 362 -5.29 22.29 2.52
C PRO A 362 -5.15 22.49 4.03
N ALA A 363 -5.00 23.72 4.50
CA ALA A 363 -4.91 24.03 5.92
C ALA A 363 -6.14 23.54 6.71
N VAL A 364 -7.33 23.59 6.11
CA VAL A 364 -8.59 23.23 6.79
C VAL A 364 -8.64 21.75 7.11
N THR A 365 -8.24 20.91 6.16
CA THR A 365 -8.22 19.45 6.35
C THR A 365 -7.06 18.99 7.21
N LEU A 366 -5.88 19.60 7.06
CA LEU A 366 -4.70 19.31 7.88
C LEU A 366 -4.91 19.69 9.35
N ALA A 367 -5.61 20.80 9.61
CA ALA A 367 -5.89 21.24 10.97
C ALA A 367 -6.80 20.28 11.76
N VAL A 368 -7.48 19.34 11.10
CA VAL A 368 -8.27 18.30 11.79
C VAL A 368 -7.37 17.40 12.63
N THR A 369 -6.24 16.98 12.06
CA THR A 369 -5.31 16.03 12.71
C THR A 369 -4.08 16.72 13.30
N ALA A 370 -3.74 17.90 12.80
CA ALA A 370 -2.58 18.69 13.25
C ALA A 370 -2.98 20.16 13.48
N PRO A 371 -3.82 20.46 14.50
CA PRO A 371 -4.30 21.82 14.75
C PRO A 371 -3.16 22.81 15.03
N GLU A 372 -2.08 22.32 15.63
CA GLU A 372 -0.84 23.08 15.81
C GLU A 372 0.24 22.49 14.89
N GLY A 373 0.78 23.31 14.00
CA GLY A 373 1.89 22.91 13.12
C GLY A 373 1.50 22.24 11.81
N TYR A 374 0.24 22.37 11.37
CA TYR A 374 -0.21 21.84 10.06
C TYR A 374 0.64 22.34 8.89
N GLU A 375 1.31 23.47 9.01
CA GLU A 375 2.22 24.01 7.99
C GLU A 375 3.38 23.05 7.67
N ASN A 376 3.77 22.19 8.61
CA ASN A 376 4.83 21.20 8.41
C ASN A 376 4.38 20.03 7.50
N TYR A 377 3.07 19.87 7.29
CA TYR A 377 2.50 18.81 6.47
C TYR A 377 2.04 19.29 5.10
N LYS A 378 2.12 20.61 4.84
CA LYS A 378 1.75 21.17 3.53
C LYS A 378 2.82 20.90 2.50
N LEU A 379 2.41 20.37 1.37
CA LEU A 379 3.25 20.14 0.20
C LEU A 379 2.75 20.98 -0.97
N HIS A 380 3.66 21.45 -1.80
CA HIS A 380 3.35 22.18 -3.04
C HIS A 380 3.73 21.38 -4.29
N THR A 381 4.35 20.21 -4.09
CA THR A 381 4.77 19.27 -5.13
C THR A 381 4.29 17.87 -4.75
N ILE A 382 4.08 17.00 -5.76
CA ILE A 382 3.72 15.60 -5.52
C ILE A 382 4.91 14.86 -4.89
N THR A 383 6.13 15.09 -5.38
CA THR A 383 7.34 14.56 -4.73
C THR A 383 7.64 15.38 -3.49
N PRO A 384 7.66 14.79 -2.27
CA PRO A 384 7.90 15.53 -1.05
C PRO A 384 9.36 16.01 -0.95
N PRO A 385 9.62 17.06 -0.12
CA PRO A 385 10.97 17.50 0.18
C PRO A 385 11.84 16.36 0.76
N SER A 386 13.11 16.38 0.47
CA SER A 386 14.11 15.38 0.92
C SER A 386 13.95 13.97 0.36
N PHE A 387 13.00 13.75 -0.55
CA PHE A 387 12.82 12.45 -1.21
C PHE A 387 13.91 12.18 -2.26
N CYS A 388 14.22 13.17 -3.10
CA CYS A 388 15.28 13.04 -4.09
C CYS A 388 15.95 14.40 -4.38
N ALA A 389 17.18 14.33 -4.86
CA ALA A 389 17.97 15.50 -5.24
C ALA A 389 18.60 15.29 -6.62
N ASN A 390 18.92 16.39 -7.29
CA ASN A 390 19.65 16.33 -8.54
C ASN A 390 21.14 15.98 -8.29
N SER A 391 21.93 15.79 -9.37
CA SER A 391 23.36 15.43 -9.29
C SER A 391 24.24 16.46 -8.55
N LYS A 392 23.71 17.64 -8.24
CA LYS A 392 24.41 18.71 -7.48
C LYS A 392 23.97 18.73 -6.01
N GLY A 393 23.12 17.80 -5.57
CA GLY A 393 22.59 17.75 -4.22
C GLY A 393 21.47 18.76 -3.93
N VAL A 394 20.91 19.41 -4.96
CA VAL A 394 19.75 20.31 -4.81
C VAL A 394 18.49 19.45 -4.77
N ASP A 395 17.66 19.65 -3.74
CA ASP A 395 16.38 18.99 -3.57
C ASP A 395 15.49 19.18 -4.81
N TYR A 396 14.73 18.13 -5.18
CA TYR A 396 13.85 18.17 -6.34
C TYR A 396 12.85 19.34 -6.26
N THR A 397 12.29 19.59 -5.07
CA THR A 397 11.30 20.65 -4.84
C THR A 397 11.86 22.06 -5.04
N GLU A 398 13.19 22.21 -4.98
CA GLU A 398 13.91 23.46 -5.21
C GLU A 398 14.37 23.60 -6.67
N CYS A 399 14.12 22.62 -7.54
CA CYS A 399 14.58 22.64 -8.93
C CYS A 399 13.64 23.43 -9.85
N GLY A 400 14.22 24.27 -10.70
CA GLY A 400 13.50 24.98 -11.77
C GLY A 400 12.31 25.79 -11.29
N GLY A 401 11.14 25.60 -11.92
CA GLY A 401 9.91 26.29 -11.56
C GLY A 401 9.22 25.80 -10.28
N LEU A 402 9.68 24.68 -9.70
CA LEU A 402 9.08 24.09 -8.52
C LEU A 402 9.34 24.93 -7.27
N ALA A 403 10.52 25.53 -7.16
CA ALA A 403 10.90 26.41 -6.04
C ALA A 403 9.96 27.62 -5.83
N GLY A 404 9.19 27.98 -6.84
CA GLY A 404 8.23 29.10 -6.78
C GLY A 404 6.79 28.67 -6.51
N LEU A 405 6.52 27.37 -6.34
CA LEU A 405 5.17 26.89 -6.05
C LEU A 405 4.80 27.24 -4.61
N SER A 406 3.54 27.66 -4.44
CA SER A 406 2.94 27.99 -3.15
C SER A 406 1.51 27.50 -3.14
N ASP A 407 0.76 27.76 -2.06
CA ASP A 407 -0.66 27.45 -2.01
C ASP A 407 -1.40 28.07 -3.20
N PHE A 408 -2.22 27.25 -3.84
CA PHE A 408 -3.08 27.71 -4.92
C PHE A 408 -4.39 28.33 -4.42
N PHE A 409 -4.73 28.17 -3.13
CA PHE A 409 -5.99 28.66 -2.59
C PHE A 409 -6.20 30.15 -2.84
N ASP A 410 -7.22 30.46 -3.64
CA ASP A 410 -7.66 31.84 -3.95
C ASP A 410 -9.13 31.80 -4.37
N GLU A 411 -10.01 32.27 -3.48
CA GLU A 411 -11.46 32.23 -3.69
C GLU A 411 -11.92 33.02 -4.91
N ALA A 412 -11.29 34.18 -5.18
CA ALA A 412 -11.67 35.00 -6.32
C ALA A 412 -11.33 34.32 -7.64
N THR A 413 -10.14 33.72 -7.72
CA THR A 413 -9.70 32.95 -8.87
C THR A 413 -10.53 31.67 -9.03
N ALA A 414 -10.87 30.97 -7.92
CA ALA A 414 -11.75 29.81 -7.95
C ALA A 414 -13.11 30.14 -8.59
N LYS A 415 -13.72 31.25 -8.15
CA LYS A 415 -15.02 31.73 -8.67
C LYS A 415 -14.95 32.12 -10.16
N GLN A 416 -13.86 32.75 -10.61
CA GLN A 416 -13.64 33.06 -12.03
C GLN A 416 -13.63 31.79 -12.89
N TYR A 417 -12.88 30.75 -12.47
CA TYR A 417 -12.84 29.48 -13.19
C TYR A 417 -14.16 28.73 -13.10
N ARG A 418 -14.85 28.79 -11.96
CA ARG A 418 -16.21 28.26 -11.83
C ARG A 418 -17.17 28.90 -12.83
N ASP A 419 -17.20 30.20 -12.93
CA ASP A 419 -18.11 30.92 -13.83
C ASP A 419 -17.82 30.56 -15.31
N ALA A 420 -16.54 30.48 -15.69
CA ALA A 420 -16.13 29.99 -17.00
C ALA A 420 -16.52 28.53 -17.22
N ALA A 421 -16.41 27.67 -16.20
CA ALA A 421 -16.86 26.29 -16.27
C ALA A 421 -18.38 26.17 -16.42
N VAL A 422 -19.15 27.00 -15.71
CA VAL A 422 -20.63 27.02 -15.83
C VAL A 422 -21.06 27.33 -17.26
N GLU A 423 -20.46 28.35 -17.92
CA GLU A 423 -20.76 28.69 -19.30
C GLU A 423 -20.42 27.52 -20.25
N GLU A 424 -19.21 26.98 -20.16
CA GLU A 424 -18.71 25.88 -20.98
C GLU A 424 -19.57 24.61 -20.81
N LEU A 425 -19.80 24.21 -19.55
CA LEU A 425 -20.47 22.96 -19.22
C LEU A 425 -21.99 23.03 -19.49
N THR A 426 -22.63 24.19 -19.33
CA THR A 426 -24.01 24.38 -19.74
C THR A 426 -24.17 24.16 -21.25
N ALA A 427 -23.25 24.70 -22.05
CA ALA A 427 -23.22 24.47 -23.48
C ALA A 427 -23.01 23.00 -23.87
N ALA A 428 -22.29 22.25 -23.04
CA ALA A 428 -22.06 20.80 -23.17
C ALA A 428 -23.23 19.94 -22.63
N GLY A 429 -24.27 20.57 -22.09
CA GLY A 429 -25.46 19.87 -21.56
C GLY A 429 -25.22 19.21 -20.20
N VAL A 430 -24.33 19.77 -19.38
CA VAL A 430 -24.14 19.36 -17.98
C VAL A 430 -25.24 19.95 -17.12
N THR A 431 -25.74 19.16 -16.18
CA THR A 431 -26.72 19.60 -15.17
C THR A 431 -26.01 19.97 -13.86
N PHE A 432 -26.54 20.97 -13.15
CA PHE A 432 -26.02 21.46 -11.88
C PHE A 432 -27.01 21.23 -10.73
N PRO A 433 -26.54 21.04 -9.49
CA PRO A 433 -25.14 20.90 -9.11
C PRO A 433 -24.51 19.61 -9.65
N ILE A 434 -23.23 19.66 -10.03
CA ILE A 434 -22.45 18.48 -10.42
C ILE A 434 -22.22 17.65 -9.16
N LYS A 435 -22.69 16.40 -9.18
CA LYS A 435 -22.49 15.46 -8.07
C LYS A 435 -21.07 14.90 -8.11
N VAL A 436 -20.43 14.84 -6.95
CA VAL A 436 -19.03 14.42 -6.80
C VAL A 436 -18.93 13.40 -5.68
N GLN A 437 -18.77 12.14 -6.03
CA GLN A 437 -18.61 11.05 -5.06
C GLN A 437 -17.24 11.13 -4.41
N TYR A 438 -17.21 11.29 -3.07
CA TYR A 438 -15.99 11.38 -2.27
C TYR A 438 -16.02 10.33 -1.16
N PRO A 439 -15.48 9.11 -1.42
CA PRO A 439 -15.45 8.04 -0.45
C PRO A 439 -14.31 8.18 0.55
N TYR A 440 -14.52 7.65 1.76
CA TYR A 440 -13.49 7.50 2.79
C TYR A 440 -13.47 6.08 3.35
N ASN A 441 -12.33 5.68 3.92
CA ASN A 441 -12.21 4.44 4.67
C ASN A 441 -12.48 4.72 6.15
N PRO A 442 -13.54 4.13 6.76
CA PRO A 442 -13.87 4.36 8.16
C PRO A 442 -12.84 3.78 9.15
N ALA A 443 -11.94 2.91 8.70
CA ALA A 443 -10.84 2.42 9.51
C ALA A 443 -9.70 3.44 9.68
N VAL A 444 -9.66 4.51 8.89
CA VAL A 444 -8.66 5.59 9.00
C VAL A 444 -9.20 6.70 9.89
N VAL A 445 -8.46 6.99 10.95
CA VAL A 445 -8.85 7.99 11.97
C VAL A 445 -9.09 9.35 11.34
N ASP A 446 -10.19 9.98 11.72
CA ASP A 446 -10.57 11.34 11.32
C ASP A 446 -10.72 11.60 9.81
N TRP A 447 -10.62 10.57 8.95
CA TRP A 447 -10.79 10.78 7.51
C TRP A 447 -12.21 11.25 7.15
N ASP A 448 -13.23 10.74 7.82
CA ASP A 448 -14.61 11.21 7.69
C ASP A 448 -14.74 12.70 8.02
N LYS A 449 -14.10 13.16 9.11
CA LYS A 449 -14.07 14.58 9.51
C LYS A 449 -13.31 15.43 8.50
N GLN A 450 -12.18 14.96 8.00
CA GLN A 450 -11.45 15.62 6.93
C GLN A 450 -12.33 15.78 5.68
N CYS A 451 -13.10 14.76 5.30
CA CYS A 451 -14.06 14.85 4.19
C CYS A 451 -15.15 15.88 4.46
N GLN A 452 -15.68 15.94 5.69
CA GLN A 452 -16.71 16.92 6.06
C GLN A 452 -16.21 18.36 5.96
N VAL A 453 -15.04 18.67 6.54
CA VAL A 453 -14.48 20.02 6.47
C VAL A 453 -14.05 20.39 5.05
N PHE A 454 -13.53 19.44 4.27
CA PHE A 454 -13.24 19.62 2.85
C PHE A 454 -14.52 20.01 2.08
N LYS A 455 -15.60 19.23 2.23
CA LYS A 455 -16.89 19.53 1.61
C LYS A 455 -17.38 20.93 1.95
N GLN A 456 -17.43 21.25 3.23
CA GLN A 456 -17.90 22.57 3.69
C GLN A 456 -17.08 23.71 3.10
N GLN A 457 -15.76 23.58 3.08
CA GLN A 457 -14.86 24.60 2.62
C GLN A 457 -14.96 24.77 1.09
N VAL A 458 -14.91 23.69 0.33
CA VAL A 458 -14.94 23.76 -1.14
C VAL A 458 -16.31 24.18 -1.67
N GLU A 459 -17.39 23.62 -1.13
CA GLU A 459 -18.76 24.03 -1.47
C GLU A 459 -19.04 25.50 -1.06
N GLY A 460 -18.51 25.94 0.09
CA GLY A 460 -18.63 27.32 0.54
C GLY A 460 -18.04 28.32 -0.46
N VAL A 461 -16.95 27.97 -1.13
CA VAL A 461 -16.32 28.79 -2.17
C VAL A 461 -17.04 28.64 -3.52
N LEU A 462 -17.27 27.40 -3.97
CA LEU A 462 -17.74 27.12 -5.32
C LEU A 462 -19.26 27.34 -5.50
N ASN A 463 -20.04 27.20 -4.44
CA ASN A 463 -21.50 27.37 -4.50
C ASN A 463 -21.94 28.80 -4.13
N ASP A 464 -21.02 29.74 -3.89
CA ASP A 464 -21.37 31.13 -3.59
C ASP A 464 -22.13 31.76 -4.77
N GLY A 465 -23.44 31.94 -4.60
CA GLY A 465 -24.36 32.51 -5.56
C GLY A 465 -24.82 31.58 -6.69
N PHE A 466 -24.34 30.33 -6.75
CA PHE A 466 -24.74 29.34 -7.75
C PHE A 466 -24.45 27.92 -7.25
N ASP A 467 -25.44 27.03 -7.31
CA ASP A 467 -25.28 25.62 -6.91
C ASP A 467 -24.43 24.85 -7.96
N PHE A 468 -23.10 24.95 -7.83
CA PHE A 468 -22.15 24.43 -8.82
C PHE A 468 -21.83 22.94 -8.61
N VAL A 469 -21.55 22.56 -7.37
CA VAL A 469 -21.17 21.18 -7.01
C VAL A 469 -21.93 20.69 -5.77
N ASN A 470 -22.14 19.37 -5.70
CA ASN A 470 -22.60 18.68 -4.51
C ASN A 470 -21.64 17.53 -4.21
N ILE A 471 -20.77 17.70 -3.21
CA ILE A 471 -19.82 16.68 -2.76
C ILE A 471 -20.58 15.70 -1.86
N ILE A 472 -20.63 14.44 -2.29
CA ILE A 472 -21.35 13.36 -1.63
C ILE A 472 -20.33 12.47 -0.94
N ILE A 473 -20.27 12.58 0.40
CA ILE A 473 -19.36 11.78 1.22
C ILE A 473 -19.96 10.41 1.41
N THR A 474 -19.20 9.37 1.03
CA THR A 474 -19.65 7.98 1.11
C THR A 474 -18.67 7.14 1.91
N GLN A 475 -19.20 6.23 2.74
CA GLN A 475 -18.40 5.31 3.50
C GLN A 475 -18.07 4.08 2.67
N GLY A 476 -16.79 3.81 2.48
CA GLY A 476 -16.30 2.59 1.85
C GLY A 476 -16.19 1.41 2.81
N SER A 477 -15.77 0.25 2.30
CA SER A 477 -15.48 -0.93 3.12
C SER A 477 -14.24 -0.68 4.00
N SER A 478 -14.33 -0.96 5.29
CA SER A 478 -13.21 -0.86 6.23
C SER A 478 -12.07 -1.84 5.89
N ASP A 479 -12.44 -3.05 5.51
CA ASP A 479 -11.50 -4.16 5.36
C ASP A 479 -10.97 -4.32 3.93
N ASN A 480 -11.68 -3.79 2.95
CA ASN A 480 -11.36 -3.98 1.53
C ASN A 480 -11.41 -2.68 0.72
N PHE A 481 -11.09 -1.55 1.34
CA PHE A 481 -11.16 -0.23 0.69
C PHE A 481 -10.29 -0.16 -0.59
N LEU A 482 -9.11 -0.75 -0.54
CA LEU A 482 -8.21 -0.77 -1.69
C LEU A 482 -8.85 -1.40 -2.92
N ASN A 483 -9.43 -2.60 -2.79
CA ASN A 483 -10.01 -3.32 -3.92
C ASN A 483 -11.44 -2.87 -4.25
N ALA A 484 -12.25 -2.58 -3.21
CA ALA A 484 -13.65 -2.21 -3.41
C ALA A 484 -13.87 -0.75 -3.82
N VAL A 485 -12.89 0.14 -3.60
CA VAL A 485 -13.01 1.56 -3.91
C VAL A 485 -11.88 2.04 -4.84
N ARG A 486 -10.62 1.94 -4.40
CA ARG A 486 -9.49 2.54 -5.14
C ARG A 486 -9.24 1.86 -6.49
N ARG A 487 -8.99 0.54 -6.49
CA ARG A 487 -8.62 -0.19 -7.72
C ARG A 487 -9.72 -0.25 -8.76
N VAL A 488 -10.97 -0.29 -8.32
CA VAL A 488 -12.14 -0.31 -9.21
C VAL A 488 -12.58 1.09 -9.65
N GLY A 489 -11.95 2.15 -9.11
CA GLY A 489 -12.31 3.53 -9.46
C GLY A 489 -13.66 3.97 -8.93
N ALA A 490 -14.08 3.43 -7.76
CA ALA A 490 -15.36 3.73 -7.12
C ALA A 490 -15.38 5.12 -6.44
N TYR A 491 -14.95 6.15 -7.16
CA TYR A 491 -14.91 7.54 -6.72
C TYR A 491 -14.85 8.49 -7.91
N GLU A 492 -15.18 9.73 -7.70
CA GLU A 492 -15.03 10.84 -8.65
C GLU A 492 -13.92 11.79 -8.20
N LEU A 493 -13.85 12.03 -6.89
CA LEU A 493 -12.77 12.74 -6.20
C LEU A 493 -12.36 11.90 -4.98
N MET A 494 -11.07 11.84 -4.69
CA MET A 494 -10.59 11.16 -3.49
C MET A 494 -9.24 11.75 -3.03
N SER A 495 -8.97 11.68 -1.72
CA SER A 495 -7.61 11.82 -1.20
C SER A 495 -6.84 10.53 -1.49
N TYR A 496 -5.60 10.66 -1.99
CA TYR A 496 -4.75 9.56 -2.41
C TYR A 496 -3.30 9.78 -1.98
N TYR A 497 -2.47 8.73 -1.99
CA TYR A 497 -1.02 8.76 -1.74
C TYR A 497 -0.27 7.82 -2.66
#